data_ea7fd21f71fa981babb86933b90dd7a1
#
_entry.id   ea7fd21f71fa981babb86933b90dd7a1
#
_cell.length_a   1.000
_cell.length_b   1.000
_cell.length_c   1.000
_cell.angle_alpha   90.00
_cell.angle_beta   90.00
_cell.angle_gamma   90.00
#
_symmetry.space_group_name_H-M   'P 1'
#
loop_
_entity.id
_entity.type
_entity.pdbx_description
1 polymer ?
#
loop_
_entity_poly.entity_id
_entity_poly.type
_entity_poly.pdbx_seq_one_letter_code
_entity_poly.pdbx_strand_id
1 'polypeptide(L)'
;LSQQGYAVTDFDLVSEKQQKNNDVVKHGASVKTAVANICLLPFAHSIRKKHARFVDFCQKNLHLTPHFSTVESLEQYIEENGYDVIISGSDQVLNPNINDFEIAFLYPFKTKAKKIAYAASTGNASPDDIQKIQCYLDDFSKISIREQKDLGKFDAGTAARLSVVCDPVMLLRADTWNNMLEQPSGKPYLICYFLHKKLFREEFAIAQKIAKGRGLELKVINARFGP
;
A
#
# COMPACT_ATOMS: atom_id res chain seq x y z
N LEU A 1 -12.12 5.30 11.92
CA LEU A 1 -12.56 4.34 12.95
C LEU A 1 -12.22 4.86 14.35
N SER A 2 -10.98 5.21 14.64
CA SER A 2 -10.58 5.73 15.95
C SER A 2 -11.39 6.98 16.36
N GLN A 3 -11.67 7.89 15.43
CA GLN A 3 -12.55 9.06 15.67
C GLN A 3 -14.00 8.68 15.99
N GLN A 4 -14.41 7.47 15.69
CA GLN A 4 -15.74 6.93 16.00
C GLN A 4 -15.74 6.10 17.28
N GLY A 5 -14.65 6.09 18.05
CA GLY A 5 -14.54 5.42 19.34
C GLY A 5 -14.13 3.95 19.28
N TYR A 6 -13.71 3.45 18.10
CA TYR A 6 -13.17 2.08 18.01
C TYR A 6 -11.70 2.05 18.43
N ALA A 7 -11.31 1.00 19.17
CA ALA A 7 -9.91 0.66 19.37
C ALA A 7 -9.38 0.05 18.08
N VAL A 8 -8.42 0.73 17.47
CA VAL A 8 -7.84 0.31 16.18
C VAL A 8 -6.37 0.01 16.36
N THR A 9 -5.94 -1.13 15.83
CA THR A 9 -4.54 -1.56 15.81
C THR A 9 -4.16 -1.95 14.40
N ASP A 10 -3.02 -1.49 13.94
CA ASP A 10 -2.47 -1.79 12.62
C ASP A 10 -1.46 -2.92 12.73
N PHE A 11 -1.66 -4.01 12.00
CA PHE A 11 -0.75 -5.15 12.03
C PHE A 11 0.53 -4.84 11.25
N ASP A 12 1.66 -4.86 11.94
CA ASP A 12 2.99 -4.72 11.34
C ASP A 12 3.49 -6.08 10.82
N LEU A 13 2.95 -6.50 9.68
CA LEU A 13 3.37 -7.72 8.99
C LEU A 13 4.19 -7.36 7.75
N VAL A 14 5.48 -7.71 7.76
CA VAL A 14 6.37 -7.56 6.61
C VAL A 14 7.14 -8.85 6.42
N SER A 15 6.81 -9.60 5.37
CA SER A 15 7.49 -10.86 5.08
C SER A 15 8.98 -10.65 4.75
N GLU A 16 9.78 -11.70 4.89
CA GLU A 16 11.19 -11.66 4.49
C GLU A 16 11.38 -11.23 3.02
N LYS A 17 10.45 -11.61 2.14
CA LYS A 17 10.46 -11.22 0.73
C LYS A 17 10.29 -9.71 0.57
N GLN A 18 9.35 -9.13 1.30
CA GLN A 18 9.11 -7.67 1.30
C GLN A 18 10.29 -6.93 1.91
N GLN A 19 10.88 -7.43 3.01
CA GLN A 19 12.08 -6.86 3.63
C GLN A 19 13.24 -6.82 2.61
N LYS A 20 13.54 -7.95 1.95
CA LYS A 20 14.59 -8.03 0.93
C LYS A 20 14.35 -7.09 -0.26
N ASN A 21 13.09 -6.84 -0.64
CA ASN A 21 12.75 -5.90 -1.70
C ASN A 21 13.00 -4.43 -1.30
N ASN A 22 12.85 -4.12 -0.01
CA ASN A 22 13.02 -2.77 0.53
C ASN A 22 14.46 -2.46 0.95
N ASP A 23 15.33 -3.47 1.02
CA ASP A 23 16.72 -3.28 1.39
C ASP A 23 17.48 -2.44 0.36
N VAL A 24 18.30 -1.54 0.89
CA VAL A 24 19.23 -0.72 0.09
C VAL A 24 20.24 -1.60 -0.64
N VAL A 25 20.72 -2.64 0.04
CA VAL A 25 21.64 -3.63 -0.51
C VAL A 25 20.84 -4.78 -1.11
N LYS A 26 20.97 -4.97 -2.40
CA LYS A 26 20.32 -6.11 -3.07
C LYS A 26 21.03 -7.41 -2.69
N HIS A 27 20.25 -8.40 -2.25
CA HIS A 27 20.73 -9.71 -1.85
C HIS A 27 20.95 -10.62 -3.06
N GLY A 28 22.07 -11.34 -3.08
CA GLY A 28 22.43 -12.32 -4.12
C GLY A 28 23.92 -12.33 -4.40
N ALA A 29 24.42 -13.50 -4.79
CA ALA A 29 25.85 -13.73 -5.08
C ALA A 29 26.22 -13.46 -6.55
N SER A 30 25.35 -12.85 -7.36
CA SER A 30 25.62 -12.61 -8.77
C SER A 30 26.42 -11.34 -9.01
N VAL A 31 27.22 -11.33 -10.10
CA VAL A 31 27.92 -10.13 -10.56
C VAL A 31 26.95 -8.98 -10.82
N LYS A 32 25.75 -9.28 -11.34
CA LYS A 32 24.69 -8.27 -11.55
C LYS A 32 24.27 -7.61 -10.24
N THR A 33 24.15 -8.37 -9.17
CA THR A 33 23.82 -7.86 -7.84
C THR A 33 24.94 -6.97 -7.28
N ALA A 34 26.19 -7.39 -7.43
CA ALA A 34 27.34 -6.57 -7.00
C ALA A 34 27.40 -5.24 -7.74
N VAL A 35 27.25 -5.26 -9.06
CA VAL A 35 27.20 -4.02 -9.88
C VAL A 35 26.03 -3.13 -9.47
N ALA A 36 24.84 -3.70 -9.28
CA ALA A 36 23.68 -2.95 -8.82
C ALA A 36 23.93 -2.27 -7.47
N ASN A 37 24.55 -2.96 -6.52
CA ASN A 37 24.89 -2.41 -5.21
C ASN A 37 25.89 -1.26 -5.32
N ILE A 38 26.93 -1.39 -6.16
CA ILE A 38 27.88 -0.30 -6.42
C ILE A 38 27.17 0.92 -7.01
N CYS A 39 26.27 0.72 -7.98
CA CYS A 39 25.49 1.80 -8.58
C CYS A 39 24.52 2.48 -7.59
N LEU A 40 24.07 1.78 -6.55
CA LEU A 40 23.19 2.30 -5.52
C LEU A 40 23.92 3.07 -4.40
N LEU A 41 25.24 2.87 -4.24
CA LEU A 41 26.01 3.52 -3.17
C LEU A 41 25.83 5.05 -3.10
N PRO A 42 25.87 5.81 -4.21
CA PRO A 42 25.67 7.27 -4.17
C PRO A 42 24.28 7.67 -3.64
N PHE A 43 23.29 6.78 -3.79
CA PHE A 43 21.90 7.02 -3.40
C PHE A 43 21.54 6.40 -2.04
N ALA A 44 22.44 5.65 -1.43
CA ALA A 44 22.18 4.90 -0.21
C ALA A 44 21.69 5.81 0.95
N HIS A 45 22.28 6.99 1.08
CA HIS A 45 21.84 7.97 2.09
C HIS A 45 20.38 8.42 1.84
N SER A 46 20.03 8.76 0.61
CA SER A 46 18.69 9.21 0.26
C SER A 46 17.65 8.11 0.43
N ILE A 47 18.00 6.86 0.08
CA ILE A 47 17.11 5.70 0.27
C ILE A 47 16.87 5.44 1.76
N ARG A 48 17.93 5.44 2.57
CA ARG A 48 17.81 5.29 4.04
C ARG A 48 16.98 6.41 4.66
N LYS A 49 17.21 7.65 4.24
CA LYS A 49 16.45 8.81 4.72
C LYS A 49 14.96 8.70 4.35
N LYS A 50 14.64 8.24 3.14
CA LYS A 50 13.26 7.97 2.71
C LYS A 50 12.62 6.90 3.59
N HIS A 51 13.30 5.79 3.80
CA HIS A 51 12.82 4.70 4.65
C HIS A 51 12.61 5.16 6.10
N ALA A 52 13.57 5.86 6.69
CA ALA A 52 13.46 6.36 8.05
C ALA A 52 12.25 7.31 8.22
N ARG A 53 11.99 8.18 7.23
CA ARG A 53 10.80 9.07 7.25
C ARG A 53 9.48 8.29 7.17
N PHE A 54 9.46 7.22 6.40
CA PHE A 54 8.28 6.36 6.31
C PHE A 54 8.02 5.64 7.64
N VAL A 55 9.06 5.07 8.24
CA VAL A 55 8.96 4.42 9.56
C VAL A 55 8.52 5.42 10.63
N ASP A 56 9.13 6.60 10.67
CA ASP A 56 8.74 7.67 11.60
C ASP A 56 7.28 8.09 11.43
N PHE A 57 6.82 8.21 10.18
CA PHE A 57 5.41 8.50 9.89
C PHE A 57 4.49 7.40 10.42
N CYS A 58 4.80 6.14 10.16
CA CYS A 58 4.00 5.01 10.66
C CYS A 58 3.96 4.98 12.19
N GLN A 59 5.11 5.12 12.85
CA GLN A 59 5.18 5.12 14.32
C GLN A 59 4.43 6.29 14.97
N LYS A 60 4.37 7.45 14.30
CA LYS A 60 3.65 8.62 14.82
C LYS A 60 2.14 8.58 14.61
N ASN A 61 1.69 7.92 13.56
CA ASN A 61 0.29 8.02 13.11
C ASN A 61 -0.51 6.72 13.25
N LEU A 62 0.17 5.57 13.43
CA LEU A 62 -0.47 4.25 13.52
C LEU A 62 -0.23 3.63 14.88
N HIS A 63 -1.20 2.86 15.35
CA HIS A 63 -1.07 2.01 16.53
C HIS A 63 -0.60 0.62 16.09
N LEU A 64 0.73 0.51 15.85
CA LEU A 64 1.32 -0.72 15.35
C LEU A 64 1.40 -1.82 16.41
N THR A 65 1.17 -3.05 15.97
CA THR A 65 1.50 -4.25 16.75
C THR A 65 3.02 -4.44 16.85
N PRO A 66 3.51 -5.42 17.62
CA PRO A 66 4.83 -5.98 17.38
C PRO A 66 4.99 -6.42 15.92
N HIS A 67 6.24 -6.43 15.44
CA HIS A 67 6.55 -6.84 14.08
C HIS A 67 6.39 -8.34 13.87
N PHE A 68 5.72 -8.74 12.79
CA PHE A 68 5.55 -10.12 12.36
C PHE A 68 6.22 -10.34 11.01
N SER A 69 6.90 -11.47 10.86
CA SER A 69 7.50 -11.91 9.59
C SER A 69 6.74 -13.06 8.91
N THR A 70 5.82 -13.69 9.63
CA THR A 70 5.04 -14.85 9.15
C THR A 70 3.55 -14.71 9.49
N VAL A 71 2.72 -15.43 8.72
CA VAL A 71 1.27 -15.51 8.93
C VAL A 71 0.96 -16.17 10.26
N GLU A 72 1.69 -17.21 10.62
CA GLU A 72 1.47 -18.01 11.84
C GLU A 72 1.69 -17.16 13.10
N SER A 73 2.71 -16.30 13.10
CA SER A 73 2.95 -15.41 14.24
C SER A 73 1.85 -14.33 14.38
N LEU A 74 1.30 -13.87 13.26
CA LEU A 74 0.15 -12.96 13.26
C LEU A 74 -1.11 -13.67 13.75
N GLU A 75 -1.38 -14.89 13.28
CA GLU A 75 -2.53 -15.71 13.70
C GLU A 75 -2.52 -15.91 15.22
N GLN A 76 -1.39 -16.37 15.77
CA GLN A 76 -1.23 -16.56 17.22
C GLN A 76 -1.51 -15.25 17.97
N TYR A 77 -0.96 -14.14 17.52
CA TYR A 77 -1.17 -12.84 18.14
C TYR A 77 -2.65 -12.42 18.13
N ILE A 78 -3.37 -12.64 17.02
CA ILE A 78 -4.80 -12.36 16.90
C ILE A 78 -5.61 -13.21 17.87
N GLU A 79 -5.28 -14.49 18.03
CA GLU A 79 -5.95 -15.38 18.96
C GLU A 79 -5.73 -14.97 20.42
N GLU A 80 -4.50 -14.62 20.79
CA GLU A 80 -4.12 -14.22 22.14
C GLU A 80 -4.75 -12.88 22.57
N ASN A 81 -4.91 -11.94 21.64
CA ASN A 81 -5.39 -10.58 21.96
C ASN A 81 -6.89 -10.37 21.74
N GLY A 82 -7.59 -11.28 21.05
CA GLY A 82 -9.05 -11.30 20.97
C GLY A 82 -9.65 -10.10 20.22
N TYR A 83 -9.46 -10.03 18.91
CA TYR A 83 -10.07 -8.99 18.07
C TYR A 83 -11.51 -9.32 17.72
N ASP A 84 -12.42 -8.33 17.73
CA ASP A 84 -13.79 -8.47 17.26
C ASP A 84 -13.88 -8.50 15.75
N VAL A 85 -13.06 -7.66 15.08
CA VAL A 85 -13.04 -7.48 13.62
C VAL A 85 -11.60 -7.33 13.15
N ILE A 86 -11.28 -8.02 12.06
CA ILE A 86 -10.05 -7.80 11.30
C ILE A 86 -10.40 -7.31 9.89
N ILE A 87 -9.67 -6.30 9.42
CA ILE A 87 -9.99 -5.62 8.16
C ILE A 87 -8.81 -5.76 7.20
N SER A 88 -9.08 -6.25 6.00
CA SER A 88 -8.17 -6.26 4.86
C SER A 88 -8.53 -5.15 3.87
N GLY A 89 -7.56 -4.50 3.33
CA GLY A 89 -7.75 -3.45 2.30
C GLY A 89 -7.17 -2.12 2.76
N SER A 90 -7.17 -1.06 2.00
CA SER A 90 -7.90 -0.79 0.76
C SER A 90 -7.02 -0.77 -0.50
N ASP A 91 -5.80 -1.26 -0.48
CA ASP A 91 -4.93 -1.30 -1.66
C ASP A 91 -5.17 -2.57 -2.51
N GLN A 92 -4.24 -2.91 -3.38
CA GLN A 92 -4.34 -4.05 -4.31
C GLN A 92 -4.17 -5.41 -3.60
N VAL A 93 -4.79 -5.56 -2.45
CA VAL A 93 -4.72 -6.79 -1.63
C VAL A 93 -5.36 -8.01 -2.32
N LEU A 94 -6.14 -7.78 -3.37
CA LEU A 94 -6.73 -8.83 -4.23
C LEU A 94 -5.96 -9.01 -5.54
N ASN A 95 -4.73 -8.50 -5.65
CA ASN A 95 -3.93 -8.65 -6.87
C ASN A 95 -2.71 -9.55 -6.62
N PRO A 96 -2.77 -10.85 -6.96
CA PRO A 96 -1.66 -11.78 -6.75
C PRO A 96 -0.44 -11.52 -7.65
N ASN A 97 -0.56 -10.62 -8.63
CA ASN A 97 0.50 -10.30 -9.58
C ASN A 97 1.41 -9.15 -9.14
N ILE A 98 1.13 -8.49 -8.03
CA ILE A 98 2.04 -7.46 -7.50
C ILE A 98 3.27 -8.10 -6.82
N ASN A 99 4.40 -7.41 -6.91
CA ASN A 99 5.68 -7.96 -6.39
C ASN A 99 5.70 -8.17 -4.87
N ASP A 100 4.88 -7.43 -4.15
CA ASP A 100 4.74 -7.43 -2.70
C ASP A 100 3.44 -8.09 -2.22
N PHE A 101 2.75 -8.84 -3.10
CA PHE A 101 1.57 -9.60 -2.70
C PHE A 101 1.95 -10.66 -1.66
N GLU A 102 1.17 -10.67 -0.60
CA GLU A 102 1.24 -11.66 0.47
C GLU A 102 -0.15 -12.22 0.75
N ILE A 103 -0.25 -13.55 0.85
CA ILE A 103 -1.51 -14.21 1.16
C ILE A 103 -2.06 -13.82 2.55
N ALA A 104 -1.18 -13.35 3.42
CA ALA A 104 -1.53 -12.80 4.73
C ALA A 104 -2.56 -11.67 4.67
N PHE A 105 -2.62 -10.91 3.56
CA PHE A 105 -3.63 -9.87 3.37
C PHE A 105 -5.07 -10.43 3.36
N LEU A 106 -5.21 -11.74 3.11
CA LEU A 106 -6.49 -12.44 3.07
C LEU A 106 -6.76 -13.25 4.33
N TYR A 107 -5.91 -13.12 5.37
CA TYR A 107 -6.04 -13.85 6.64
C TYR A 107 -6.36 -15.33 6.42
N PRO A 108 -5.42 -16.14 5.88
CA PRO A 108 -5.65 -17.53 5.44
C PRO A 108 -5.72 -18.53 6.60
N PHE A 109 -6.29 -18.12 7.71
CA PHE A 109 -6.46 -18.89 8.93
C PHE A 109 -7.86 -18.69 9.53
N LYS A 110 -8.27 -19.58 10.44
CA LYS A 110 -9.53 -19.46 11.16
C LYS A 110 -9.38 -18.58 12.40
N THR A 111 -10.36 -17.74 12.65
CA THR A 111 -10.39 -16.86 13.82
C THR A 111 -11.83 -16.61 14.26
N LYS A 112 -12.02 -16.22 15.51
CA LYS A 112 -13.32 -15.75 16.03
C LYS A 112 -13.66 -14.34 15.55
N ALA A 113 -12.66 -13.56 15.15
CA ALA A 113 -12.83 -12.22 14.61
C ALA A 113 -13.59 -12.26 13.29
N LYS A 114 -14.48 -11.30 13.07
CA LYS A 114 -15.14 -11.12 11.78
C LYS A 114 -14.15 -10.57 10.75
N LYS A 115 -13.94 -11.29 9.65
CA LYS A 115 -13.11 -10.81 8.54
C LYS A 115 -13.92 -9.89 7.64
N ILE A 116 -13.37 -8.72 7.32
CA ILE A 116 -13.96 -7.73 6.41
C ILE A 116 -12.90 -7.32 5.38
N ALA A 117 -13.26 -7.31 4.09
CA ALA A 117 -12.47 -6.64 3.07
C ALA A 117 -13.12 -5.29 2.74
N TYR A 118 -12.38 -4.19 2.96
CA TYR A 118 -12.89 -2.86 2.72
C TYR A 118 -12.16 -2.16 1.57
N ALA A 119 -12.92 -1.78 0.55
CA ALA A 119 -12.40 -1.07 -0.62
C ALA A 119 -11.15 -1.76 -1.25
N ALA A 120 -11.10 -3.09 -1.18
CA ALA A 120 -10.02 -3.89 -1.73
C ALA A 120 -9.96 -3.75 -3.26
N SER A 121 -8.76 -3.74 -3.85
CA SER A 121 -8.58 -3.61 -5.29
C SER A 121 -7.98 -4.87 -5.89
N THR A 122 -8.46 -5.24 -7.06
CA THR A 122 -7.88 -6.31 -7.89
C THR A 122 -6.76 -5.77 -8.79
N GLY A 123 -6.62 -4.44 -8.89
CA GLY A 123 -5.66 -3.81 -9.80
C GLY A 123 -5.81 -4.29 -11.23
N ASN A 124 -4.73 -4.84 -11.78
CA ASN A 124 -4.68 -5.41 -13.14
C ASN A 124 -4.81 -6.95 -13.17
N ALA A 125 -5.17 -7.59 -12.06
CA ALA A 125 -5.39 -9.03 -12.03
C ALA A 125 -6.47 -9.46 -13.02
N SER A 126 -6.24 -10.58 -13.70
CA SER A 126 -7.23 -11.22 -14.58
C SER A 126 -8.28 -12.00 -13.77
N PRO A 127 -9.39 -12.42 -14.36
CA PRO A 127 -10.33 -13.33 -13.70
C PRO A 127 -9.66 -14.62 -13.20
N ASP A 128 -8.74 -15.20 -13.99
CA ASP A 128 -8.01 -16.43 -13.62
C ASP A 128 -7.11 -16.21 -12.40
N ASP A 129 -6.55 -15.00 -12.25
CA ASP A 129 -5.75 -14.65 -11.07
C ASP A 129 -6.62 -14.52 -9.82
N ILE A 130 -7.79 -13.92 -9.96
CA ILE A 130 -8.75 -13.81 -8.85
C ILE A 130 -9.24 -15.19 -8.42
N GLN A 131 -9.48 -16.10 -9.36
CA GLN A 131 -9.92 -17.46 -9.06
C GLN A 131 -8.94 -18.22 -8.16
N LYS A 132 -7.63 -17.95 -8.26
CA LYS A 132 -6.59 -18.56 -7.41
C LYS A 132 -6.70 -18.17 -5.93
N ILE A 133 -7.24 -17.00 -5.63
CA ILE A 133 -7.31 -16.44 -4.27
C ILE A 133 -8.75 -16.40 -3.73
N GLN A 134 -9.73 -16.65 -4.57
CA GLN A 134 -11.14 -16.45 -4.22
C GLN A 134 -11.62 -17.32 -3.05
N CYS A 135 -11.08 -18.54 -2.90
CA CYS A 135 -11.42 -19.43 -1.79
C CYS A 135 -11.13 -18.82 -0.40
N TYR A 136 -10.17 -17.88 -0.31
CA TYR A 136 -9.89 -17.19 0.95
C TYR A 136 -10.96 -16.16 1.30
N LEU A 137 -11.77 -15.73 0.33
CA LEU A 137 -12.85 -14.76 0.55
C LEU A 137 -14.11 -15.38 1.15
N ASP A 138 -14.21 -16.70 1.17
CA ASP A 138 -15.39 -17.41 1.69
C ASP A 138 -15.61 -17.14 3.18
N ASP A 139 -14.53 -16.97 3.94
CA ASP A 139 -14.56 -16.66 5.36
C ASP A 139 -14.85 -15.18 5.68
N PHE A 140 -14.87 -14.30 4.67
CA PHE A 140 -15.16 -12.89 4.90
C PHE A 140 -16.65 -12.65 5.09
N SER A 141 -17.01 -11.99 6.18
CA SER A 141 -18.40 -11.64 6.49
C SER A 141 -18.94 -10.52 5.61
N LYS A 142 -18.07 -9.60 5.17
CA LYS A 142 -18.34 -8.50 4.24
C LYS A 142 -17.15 -8.29 3.33
N ILE A 143 -17.45 -8.04 2.05
CA ILE A 143 -16.43 -7.78 1.05
C ILE A 143 -16.86 -6.56 0.23
N SER A 144 -15.99 -5.57 0.15
CA SER A 144 -16.19 -4.43 -0.75
C SER A 144 -14.95 -4.16 -1.58
N ILE A 145 -15.16 -3.75 -2.82
CA ILE A 145 -14.12 -3.42 -3.79
C ILE A 145 -14.26 -1.98 -4.25
N ARG A 146 -13.18 -1.37 -4.76
CA ARG A 146 -13.19 0.01 -5.25
C ARG A 146 -13.70 0.15 -6.67
N GLU A 147 -13.46 -0.83 -7.52
CA GLU A 147 -13.67 -0.73 -8.96
C GLU A 147 -14.89 -1.55 -9.41
N GLN A 148 -15.98 -0.87 -9.74
CA GLN A 148 -17.22 -1.53 -10.23
C GLN A 148 -16.98 -2.44 -11.45
N LYS A 149 -16.07 -2.07 -12.34
CA LYS A 149 -15.71 -2.87 -13.52
C LYS A 149 -15.15 -4.26 -13.17
N ASP A 150 -14.66 -4.43 -11.95
CA ASP A 150 -13.98 -5.66 -11.52
C ASP A 150 -14.92 -6.70 -10.91
N LEU A 151 -16.22 -6.38 -10.75
CA LEU A 151 -17.23 -7.34 -10.28
C LEU A 151 -17.28 -8.62 -11.14
N GLY A 152 -17.12 -8.48 -12.44
CA GLY A 152 -17.12 -9.61 -13.39
C GLY A 152 -15.88 -10.52 -13.33
N LYS A 153 -14.89 -10.21 -12.49
CA LYS A 153 -13.71 -11.07 -12.28
C LYS A 153 -13.97 -12.20 -11.29
N PHE A 154 -15.03 -12.10 -10.50
CA PHE A 154 -15.42 -13.06 -9.47
C PHE A 154 -16.50 -14.01 -9.98
N ASP A 155 -16.60 -15.20 -9.39
CA ASP A 155 -17.74 -16.07 -9.67
C ASP A 155 -19.06 -15.45 -9.18
N ALA A 156 -20.18 -15.99 -9.64
CA ALA A 156 -21.50 -15.45 -9.35
C ALA A 156 -21.82 -15.43 -7.84
N GLY A 157 -21.36 -16.42 -7.08
CA GLY A 157 -21.59 -16.51 -5.64
C GLY A 157 -20.84 -15.43 -4.88
N THR A 158 -19.56 -15.23 -5.16
CA THR A 158 -18.75 -14.17 -4.58
C THR A 158 -19.23 -12.80 -5.04
N ALA A 159 -19.49 -12.63 -6.35
CA ALA A 159 -19.97 -11.36 -6.90
C ALA A 159 -21.27 -10.87 -6.25
N ALA A 160 -22.20 -11.77 -5.91
CA ALA A 160 -23.44 -11.44 -5.21
C ALA A 160 -23.23 -10.90 -3.76
N ARG A 161 -22.07 -11.19 -3.18
CA ARG A 161 -21.69 -10.73 -1.83
C ARG A 161 -20.88 -9.43 -1.85
N LEU A 162 -20.39 -9.02 -3.03
CA LEU A 162 -19.56 -7.82 -3.18
C LEU A 162 -20.43 -6.56 -3.14
N SER A 163 -19.85 -5.52 -2.56
CA SER A 163 -20.32 -4.14 -2.68
C SER A 163 -19.23 -3.26 -3.26
N VAL A 164 -19.63 -2.20 -3.96
CA VAL A 164 -18.68 -1.19 -4.48
C VAL A 164 -18.70 0.01 -3.57
N VAL A 165 -17.54 0.42 -3.10
CA VAL A 165 -17.38 1.55 -2.18
C VAL A 165 -16.24 2.45 -2.63
N CYS A 166 -16.19 3.69 -2.13
CA CYS A 166 -15.08 4.59 -2.39
C CYS A 166 -13.83 4.19 -1.58
N ASP A 167 -12.68 4.66 -2.03
CA ASP A 167 -11.43 4.56 -1.28
C ASP A 167 -11.59 5.22 0.11
N PRO A 168 -11.05 4.61 1.19
CA PRO A 168 -11.20 5.15 2.55
C PRO A 168 -10.64 6.57 2.72
N VAL A 169 -9.73 7.03 1.88
CA VAL A 169 -9.25 8.41 1.89
C VAL A 169 -10.40 9.42 1.67
N MET A 170 -11.45 9.01 0.97
CA MET A 170 -12.63 9.82 0.70
C MET A 170 -13.63 9.88 1.86
N LEU A 171 -13.44 9.07 2.90
CA LEU A 171 -14.32 9.05 4.07
C LEU A 171 -14.05 10.22 5.04
N LEU A 172 -12.85 10.79 4.98
CA LEU A 172 -12.50 11.92 5.82
C LEU A 172 -12.90 13.24 5.15
N ARG A 173 -13.44 14.13 5.96
CA ARG A 173 -13.80 15.48 5.52
C ARG A 173 -12.54 16.33 5.29
N ALA A 174 -12.68 17.38 4.48
CA ALA A 174 -11.59 18.28 4.15
C ALA A 174 -10.98 18.98 5.39
N ASP A 175 -11.81 19.32 6.37
CA ASP A 175 -11.37 19.90 7.64
C ASP A 175 -10.47 18.93 8.44
N THR A 176 -10.80 17.64 8.47
CA THR A 176 -9.96 16.62 9.10
C THR A 176 -8.59 16.55 8.43
N TRP A 177 -8.55 16.50 7.09
CA TRP A 177 -7.30 16.51 6.35
C TRP A 177 -6.47 17.77 6.61
N ASN A 178 -7.11 18.95 6.57
CA ASN A 178 -6.43 20.23 6.79
C ASN A 178 -5.80 20.33 8.20
N ASN A 179 -6.42 19.71 9.20
CA ASN A 179 -5.88 19.67 10.56
C ASN A 179 -4.66 18.71 10.70
N MET A 180 -4.54 17.73 9.82
CA MET A 180 -3.42 16.77 9.80
C MET A 180 -2.24 17.26 8.96
N LEU A 181 -2.45 18.23 8.09
CA LEU A 181 -1.45 18.70 7.15
C LEU A 181 -0.73 19.94 7.68
N GLU A 182 0.59 19.96 7.51
CA GLU A 182 1.34 21.21 7.68
C GLU A 182 0.99 22.16 6.54
N GLN A 183 0.76 23.44 6.89
CA GLN A 183 0.48 24.45 5.88
C GLN A 183 1.71 24.63 4.98
N PRO A 184 1.51 24.68 3.65
CA PRO A 184 2.60 24.91 2.74
C PRO A 184 3.31 26.23 3.05
N SER A 185 4.60 26.18 3.25
CA SER A 185 5.43 27.37 3.44
C SER A 185 6.34 27.59 2.21
N GLY A 186 6.62 28.86 1.89
CA GLY A 186 7.51 29.24 0.81
C GLY A 186 6.83 29.66 -0.48
N LYS A 187 7.58 29.59 -1.59
CA LYS A 187 7.08 30.02 -2.89
C LYS A 187 6.02 29.07 -3.43
N PRO A 188 5.04 29.58 -4.21
CA PRO A 188 4.08 28.73 -4.92
C PRO A 188 4.81 27.71 -5.80
N TYR A 189 4.31 26.47 -5.82
CA TYR A 189 4.96 25.40 -6.58
C TYR A 189 3.96 24.55 -7.37
N LEU A 190 4.49 23.91 -8.41
CA LEU A 190 3.85 22.81 -9.13
C LEU A 190 4.46 21.51 -8.64
N ILE A 191 3.64 20.58 -8.18
CA ILE A 191 4.08 19.25 -7.80
C ILE A 191 3.78 18.25 -8.91
N CYS A 192 4.77 17.42 -9.24
CA CYS A 192 4.61 16.30 -10.15
C CYS A 192 4.93 15.00 -9.44
N TYR A 193 4.03 14.03 -9.56
CA TYR A 193 4.20 12.69 -9.01
C TYR A 193 4.24 11.67 -10.14
N PHE A 194 5.38 11.03 -10.35
CA PHE A 194 5.59 10.07 -11.42
C PHE A 194 5.70 8.64 -10.87
N LEU A 195 4.80 7.76 -11.34
CA LEU A 195 4.79 6.32 -10.97
C LEU A 195 5.66 5.48 -11.92
N HIS A 196 5.79 5.87 -13.19
CA HIS A 196 6.44 5.09 -14.24
C HIS A 196 7.56 5.85 -14.95
N LYS A 197 8.67 5.14 -15.20
CA LYS A 197 9.87 5.70 -15.84
C LYS A 197 9.67 6.06 -17.34
N LYS A 198 8.80 5.35 -18.07
CA LYS A 198 8.72 5.49 -19.54
C LYS A 198 8.17 6.84 -20.02
N LEU A 199 7.30 7.46 -19.23
CA LEU A 199 6.63 8.72 -19.60
C LEU A 199 7.33 9.96 -19.00
N PHE A 200 8.34 9.73 -18.16
CA PHE A 200 8.97 10.77 -17.34
C PHE A 200 9.54 11.95 -18.16
N ARG A 201 10.13 11.73 -19.34
CA ARG A 201 10.80 12.81 -20.08
C ARG A 201 9.84 13.83 -20.67
N GLU A 202 8.78 13.37 -21.32
CA GLU A 202 7.80 14.24 -21.97
C GLU A 202 6.95 14.98 -20.94
N GLU A 203 6.44 14.28 -19.95
CA GLU A 203 5.64 14.84 -18.87
C GLU A 203 6.44 15.82 -18.02
N PHE A 204 7.71 15.52 -17.76
CA PHE A 204 8.61 16.44 -17.06
C PHE A 204 8.85 17.72 -17.87
N ALA A 205 9.07 17.64 -19.18
CA ALA A 205 9.23 18.81 -20.05
C ALA A 205 7.96 19.69 -20.06
N ILE A 206 6.78 19.07 -20.09
CA ILE A 206 5.50 19.77 -20.00
C ILE A 206 5.39 20.48 -18.64
N ALA A 207 5.69 19.76 -17.55
CA ALA A 207 5.64 20.32 -16.20
C ALA A 207 6.61 21.52 -16.04
N GLN A 208 7.84 21.41 -16.58
CA GLN A 208 8.79 22.52 -16.57
C GLN A 208 8.25 23.74 -17.33
N LYS A 209 7.65 23.53 -18.49
CA LYS A 209 7.05 24.63 -19.30
C LYS A 209 5.92 25.32 -18.53
N ILE A 210 5.04 24.55 -17.88
CA ILE A 210 3.94 25.10 -17.08
C ILE A 210 4.48 25.86 -15.87
N ALA A 211 5.41 25.27 -15.11
CA ALA A 211 6.00 25.92 -13.95
C ALA A 211 6.67 27.25 -14.31
N LYS A 212 7.51 27.24 -15.36
CA LYS A 212 8.16 28.45 -15.86
C LYS A 212 7.17 29.52 -16.32
N GLY A 213 6.15 29.13 -17.09
CA GLY A 213 5.12 30.05 -17.60
C GLY A 213 4.26 30.69 -16.50
N ARG A 214 4.18 30.05 -15.33
CA ARG A 214 3.38 30.53 -14.17
C ARG A 214 4.25 31.07 -13.02
N GLY A 215 5.57 31.11 -13.15
CA GLY A 215 6.47 31.54 -12.08
C GLY A 215 6.47 30.62 -10.84
N LEU A 216 6.22 29.33 -11.05
CA LEU A 216 6.14 28.33 -9.98
C LEU A 216 7.47 27.58 -9.83
N GLU A 217 7.79 27.20 -8.60
CA GLU A 217 8.83 26.20 -8.33
C GLU A 217 8.34 24.82 -8.77
N LEU A 218 9.16 24.02 -9.45
CA LEU A 218 8.81 22.65 -9.81
C LEU A 218 9.34 21.68 -8.75
N LYS A 219 8.43 20.97 -8.09
CA LYS A 219 8.75 19.88 -7.15
C LYS A 219 8.36 18.54 -7.77
N VAL A 220 9.30 17.60 -7.78
CA VAL A 220 9.07 16.29 -8.38
C VAL A 220 9.16 15.23 -7.30
N ILE A 221 8.10 14.43 -7.19
CA ILE A 221 8.06 13.21 -6.39
C ILE A 221 8.14 12.04 -7.36
N ASN A 222 9.14 11.20 -7.20
CA ASN A 222 9.28 9.97 -7.97
C ASN A 222 9.16 8.77 -7.03
N ALA A 223 8.22 7.86 -7.32
CA ALA A 223 8.01 6.66 -6.54
C ALA A 223 9.20 5.69 -6.62
N ARG A 224 9.99 5.74 -7.70
CA ARG A 224 11.17 4.89 -7.90
C ARG A 224 12.42 5.72 -8.06
N PHE A 225 13.32 5.64 -7.08
CA PHE A 225 14.71 5.96 -7.28
C PHE A 225 15.38 4.78 -7.99
N GLY A 226 15.83 5.04 -9.18
CA GLY A 226 16.70 4.16 -9.93
C GLY A 226 17.14 4.87 -11.21
N PRO A 227 18.39 4.68 -11.64
CA PRO A 227 18.90 5.28 -12.86
C PRO A 227 18.09 4.87 -14.07
#